data_556319e7335096ae326f6d50ba5b6926
#
_entry.id   556319e7335096ae326f6d50ba5b6926
#
_cell.length_a   1.000
_cell.length_b   1.000
_cell.length_c   1.000
_cell.angle_alpha   90.00
_cell.angle_beta   90.00
_cell.angle_gamma   90.00
#
_symmetry.space_group_name_H-M   'P 1'
#
loop_
_entity.id
_entity.type
_entity.pdbx_description
1 polymer ?
#
loop_
_entity_poly.entity_id
_entity_poly.type
_entity_poly.pdbx_seq_one_letter_code
_entity_poly.pdbx_strand_id
1 'polypeptide(L)'
;DYSQYEKQILPFLWNDEKILTNLYACPTCSTKLYLYKDWAWNKEYSLDFTADERQKIIWVLNKAIVDLNLQPETTYWDLVEDRWTQITYSALGQKAPLEVKHTWDPDFEIRKKIRDYIIDDLVWYNILIGWATSIDVTREWVDKAYWVRKLSELTGISLDEIIFVWDAVFPGWNDFPPLEIWVTSKRVFSVEDTKKYIKMLISK
;
A
#
# COMPACT_ATOMS: atom_id res chain seq x y z
N ASP A 1 6.71 4.57 0.15
CA ASP A 1 6.72 5.51 -0.97
C ASP A 1 7.77 5.08 -2.02
N TYR A 2 8.01 5.88 -3.06
CA TYR A 2 8.95 5.54 -4.14
C TYR A 2 10.38 5.31 -3.63
N SER A 3 10.80 5.97 -2.57
CA SER A 3 12.13 5.76 -1.97
C SER A 3 12.39 4.32 -1.49
N GLN A 4 11.34 3.53 -1.24
CA GLN A 4 11.48 2.11 -0.93
C GLN A 4 11.85 1.30 -2.18
N TYR A 5 11.31 1.65 -3.35
CA TYR A 5 11.73 1.05 -4.63
C TYR A 5 13.20 1.35 -4.91
N GLU A 6 13.62 2.62 -4.75
CA GLU A 6 15.02 3.03 -4.96
C GLU A 6 16.01 2.27 -4.06
N LYS A 7 15.61 1.99 -2.81
CA LYS A 7 16.51 1.35 -1.82
C LYS A 7 16.42 -0.17 -1.80
N GLN A 8 15.24 -0.74 -2.07
CA GLN A 8 14.98 -2.16 -1.79
C GLN A 8 14.73 -3.00 -3.05
N ILE A 9 14.46 -2.40 -4.21
CA ILE A 9 14.13 -3.12 -5.43
C ILE A 9 15.11 -2.77 -6.55
N LEU A 10 15.22 -1.51 -6.92
CA LEU A 10 15.99 -1.07 -8.08
C LEU A 10 17.46 -1.49 -8.04
N PRO A 11 18.17 -1.48 -6.90
CA PRO A 11 19.58 -1.91 -6.85
C PRO A 11 19.79 -3.37 -7.23
N PHE A 12 18.75 -4.21 -7.16
CA PHE A 12 18.83 -5.64 -7.49
C PHE A 12 18.43 -5.96 -8.94
N LEU A 13 18.02 -4.97 -9.73
CA LEU A 13 17.59 -5.15 -11.12
C LEU A 13 18.71 -4.89 -12.15
N TRP A 14 19.95 -4.67 -11.68
CA TRP A 14 21.18 -4.52 -12.46
C TRP A 14 21.12 -3.56 -13.65
N ASN A 15 20.20 -2.58 -13.60
CA ASN A 15 19.95 -1.65 -14.71
C ASN A 15 19.65 -2.35 -16.07
N ASP A 16 19.09 -3.54 -16.03
CA ASP A 16 18.65 -4.25 -17.23
C ASP A 16 17.42 -3.55 -17.83
N GLU A 17 17.61 -2.89 -18.95
CA GLU A 17 16.57 -2.12 -19.64
C GLU A 17 15.33 -2.97 -19.96
N LYS A 18 15.51 -4.24 -20.34
CA LYS A 18 14.39 -5.15 -20.64
C LYS A 18 13.54 -5.43 -19.41
N ILE A 19 14.15 -5.47 -18.23
CA ILE A 19 13.42 -5.62 -16.97
C ILE A 19 12.75 -4.30 -16.62
N LEU A 20 13.52 -3.20 -16.63
CA LEU A 20 13.05 -1.89 -16.17
C LEU A 20 11.88 -1.34 -17.00
N THR A 21 11.89 -1.51 -18.32
CA THR A 21 10.81 -1.06 -19.23
C THR A 21 9.51 -1.85 -19.05
N ASN A 22 9.57 -3.04 -18.47
CA ASN A 22 8.39 -3.86 -18.13
C ASN A 22 8.00 -3.79 -16.65
N LEU A 23 8.67 -2.96 -15.86
CA LEU A 23 8.36 -2.77 -14.44
C LEU A 23 7.53 -1.51 -14.22
N TYR A 24 6.36 -1.69 -13.59
CA TYR A 24 5.44 -0.64 -13.19
C TYR A 24 5.55 -0.45 -11.68
N ALA A 25 6.16 0.65 -11.24
CA ALA A 25 6.33 0.93 -9.82
C ALA A 25 5.17 1.77 -9.27
N CYS A 26 4.35 1.17 -8.39
CA CYS A 26 3.11 1.74 -7.88
C CYS A 26 3.13 1.87 -6.35
N PRO A 27 3.89 2.84 -5.81
CA PRO A 27 3.94 3.06 -4.37
C PRO A 27 2.63 3.68 -3.84
N THR A 28 2.52 3.73 -2.50
CA THR A 28 1.42 4.42 -1.79
C THR A 28 0.04 3.92 -2.19
N CYS A 29 -0.18 2.60 -2.07
CA CYS A 29 -1.45 1.96 -2.47
C CYS A 29 -1.88 2.30 -3.90
N SER A 30 -0.91 2.42 -4.82
CA SER A 30 -1.13 2.72 -6.25
C SER A 30 -1.64 4.15 -6.55
N THR A 31 -1.51 5.07 -5.62
CA THR A 31 -1.82 6.49 -5.86
C THR A 31 -0.79 7.22 -6.70
N LYS A 32 0.36 6.57 -6.95
CA LYS A 32 1.42 7.04 -7.84
C LYS A 32 1.83 5.92 -8.80
N LEU A 33 2.26 6.29 -9.99
CA LEU A 33 2.85 5.38 -10.97
C LEU A 33 4.15 5.95 -11.48
N TYR A 34 5.17 5.10 -11.53
CA TYR A 34 6.45 5.39 -12.17
C TYR A 34 6.73 4.34 -13.23
N LEU A 35 7.17 4.79 -14.40
CA LEU A 35 7.58 3.97 -15.53
C LEU A 35 9.02 4.30 -15.91
N TYR A 36 9.77 3.29 -16.35
CA TYR A 36 11.11 3.50 -16.88
C TYR A 36 11.02 3.81 -18.37
N LYS A 37 11.35 5.06 -18.76
CA LYS A 37 11.34 5.55 -20.13
C LYS A 37 12.53 6.51 -20.29
N ASP A 38 13.14 6.50 -21.49
CA ASP A 38 14.25 7.43 -21.81
C ASP A 38 15.40 7.38 -20.80
N TRP A 39 15.77 6.17 -20.38
CA TRP A 39 16.86 5.89 -19.42
C TRP A 39 16.62 6.44 -18.00
N ALA A 40 15.39 6.80 -17.67
CA ALA A 40 15.02 7.35 -16.37
C ALA A 40 13.67 6.83 -15.86
N TRP A 41 13.49 6.87 -14.53
CA TRP A 41 12.18 6.67 -13.91
C TRP A 41 11.37 7.95 -14.00
N ASN A 42 10.26 7.90 -14.70
CA ASN A 42 9.35 9.01 -14.90
C ASN A 42 8.07 8.79 -14.11
N LYS A 43 7.64 9.81 -13.37
CA LYS A 43 6.36 9.79 -12.69
C LYS A 43 5.23 10.04 -13.70
N GLU A 44 4.46 9.00 -14.00
CA GLU A 44 3.35 9.06 -14.97
C GLU A 44 2.13 9.77 -14.40
N TYR A 45 1.79 9.47 -13.14
CA TYR A 45 0.75 10.19 -12.39
C TYR A 45 1.02 10.23 -10.89
N SER A 46 0.35 11.17 -10.23
CA SER A 46 0.28 11.31 -8.78
C SER A 46 -1.09 11.87 -8.41
N LEU A 47 -1.85 11.15 -7.59
CA LEU A 47 -3.19 11.51 -7.16
C LEU A 47 -3.13 12.31 -5.86
N ASP A 48 -2.43 13.43 -5.89
CA ASP A 48 -2.15 14.25 -4.71
C ASP A 48 -3.45 14.77 -4.06
N PHE A 49 -3.47 14.76 -2.74
CA PHE A 49 -4.44 15.51 -1.96
C PHE A 49 -4.14 17.01 -2.03
N THR A 50 -5.17 17.83 -1.92
CA THR A 50 -4.99 19.26 -1.67
C THR A 50 -4.41 19.50 -0.27
N ALA A 51 -3.93 20.72 0.00
CA ALA A 51 -3.40 21.06 1.32
C ALA A 51 -4.48 20.89 2.41
N ASP A 52 -5.70 21.32 2.13
CA ASP A 52 -6.83 21.25 3.07
C ASP A 52 -7.23 19.78 3.34
N GLU A 53 -7.28 18.93 2.31
CA GLU A 53 -7.54 17.49 2.47
C GLU A 53 -6.48 16.84 3.38
N ARG A 54 -5.19 17.11 3.14
CA ARG A 54 -4.11 16.57 3.96
C ARG A 54 -4.22 17.03 5.41
N GLN A 55 -4.45 18.33 5.65
CA GLN A 55 -4.61 18.87 6.99
C GLN A 55 -5.81 18.24 7.70
N LYS A 56 -6.94 18.09 7.02
CA LYS A 56 -8.14 17.43 7.57
C LYS A 56 -7.82 16.00 7.98
N ILE A 57 -7.24 15.19 7.09
CA ILE A 57 -6.94 13.78 7.37
C ILE A 57 -5.96 13.65 8.55
N ILE A 58 -4.89 14.45 8.54
CA ILE A 58 -3.90 14.47 9.62
C ILE A 58 -4.53 14.85 10.95
N TRP A 59 -5.41 15.85 10.95
CA TRP A 59 -6.12 16.28 12.16
C TRP A 59 -7.02 15.16 12.70
N VAL A 60 -7.81 14.50 11.85
CA VAL A 60 -8.70 13.39 12.24
C VAL A 60 -7.89 12.23 12.84
N LEU A 61 -6.78 11.84 12.21
CA LEU A 61 -5.92 10.78 12.72
C LEU A 61 -5.28 11.14 14.07
N ASN A 62 -4.77 12.37 14.22
CA ASN A 62 -4.21 12.81 15.49
C ASN A 62 -5.26 12.89 16.60
N LYS A 63 -6.49 13.32 16.28
CA LYS A 63 -7.61 13.30 17.19
C LYS A 63 -7.92 11.87 17.65
N ALA A 64 -7.95 10.91 16.74
CA ALA A 64 -8.17 9.49 17.07
C ALA A 64 -7.09 8.93 18.01
N ILE A 65 -5.81 9.29 17.79
CA ILE A 65 -4.71 8.89 18.67
C ILE A 65 -4.93 9.35 20.10
N VAL A 66 -5.39 10.58 20.29
CA VAL A 66 -5.65 11.16 21.60
C VAL A 66 -6.90 10.55 22.24
N ASP A 67 -8.03 10.58 21.53
CA ASP A 67 -9.34 10.19 22.06
C ASP A 67 -9.42 8.68 22.38
N LEU A 68 -8.68 7.86 21.65
CA LEU A 68 -8.60 6.42 21.87
C LEU A 68 -7.43 6.00 22.78
N ASN A 69 -6.66 6.97 23.29
CA ASN A 69 -5.49 6.75 24.15
C ASN A 69 -4.45 5.79 23.51
N LEU A 70 -4.08 6.08 22.26
CA LEU A 70 -3.18 5.23 21.46
C LEU A 70 -1.75 5.76 21.39
N GLN A 71 -1.39 6.73 22.21
CA GLN A 71 -0.01 7.24 22.30
C GLN A 71 0.91 6.13 22.84
N PRO A 72 1.90 5.66 22.05
CA PRO A 72 2.84 4.67 22.54
C PRO A 72 3.84 5.30 23.52
N GLU A 73 4.35 4.50 24.46
CA GLU A 73 5.42 4.94 25.39
C GLU A 73 6.72 5.26 24.61
N THR A 74 6.97 4.53 23.52
CA THR A 74 8.13 4.72 22.66
C THR A 74 7.72 4.80 21.21
N THR A 75 8.19 5.81 20.51
CA THR A 75 7.99 6.00 19.07
C THR A 75 9.29 5.78 18.32
N TYR A 76 9.21 5.13 17.17
CA TYR A 76 10.36 4.88 16.28
C TYR A 76 10.33 5.75 15.03
N TRP A 77 9.40 6.63 14.92
CA TRP A 77 9.23 7.65 13.88
C TRP A 77 7.90 8.39 14.10
N ASP A 78 7.56 9.34 13.21
CA ASP A 78 6.25 10.00 13.23
C ASP A 78 5.12 8.97 13.15
N LEU A 79 4.06 9.17 13.94
CA LEU A 79 2.90 8.28 13.95
C LEU A 79 2.00 8.53 12.75
N VAL A 80 1.94 9.77 12.26
CA VAL A 80 1.16 10.16 11.08
C VAL A 80 2.11 10.72 10.03
N GLU A 81 2.21 10.04 8.89
CA GLU A 81 3.05 10.43 7.77
C GLU A 81 2.22 10.98 6.61
N ASP A 82 2.56 12.18 6.13
CA ASP A 82 2.05 12.75 4.91
C ASP A 82 2.91 12.32 3.71
N ARG A 83 2.33 11.51 2.83
CA ARG A 83 2.95 11.05 1.58
C ARG A 83 2.35 11.70 0.35
N TRP A 84 1.65 12.83 0.52
CA TRP A 84 0.97 13.64 -0.50
C TRP A 84 -0.28 13.00 -1.09
N THR A 85 -0.23 11.74 -1.47
CA THR A 85 -1.30 10.96 -2.10
C THR A 85 -1.93 9.96 -1.16
N GLN A 86 -1.30 9.76 -0.01
CA GLN A 86 -1.69 8.84 1.05
C GLN A 86 -1.26 9.44 2.38
N ILE A 87 -2.12 9.44 3.36
CA ILE A 87 -1.77 9.74 4.75
C ILE A 87 -1.79 8.42 5.52
N THR A 88 -0.69 8.11 6.18
CA THR A 88 -0.53 6.83 6.90
C THR A 88 -0.40 7.08 8.39
N TYR A 89 -1.30 6.50 9.19
CA TYR A 89 -1.05 6.29 10.61
C TYR A 89 -0.25 5.01 10.80
N SER A 90 0.79 5.04 11.63
CA SER A 90 1.60 3.89 12.02
C SER A 90 1.82 3.93 13.52
N ALA A 91 1.18 3.04 14.27
CA ALA A 91 1.05 3.12 15.72
C ALA A 91 2.36 3.20 16.51
N LEU A 92 3.44 2.69 15.95
CA LEU A 92 4.78 2.71 16.56
C LEU A 92 5.79 3.53 15.74
N GLY A 93 5.32 4.13 14.63
CA GLY A 93 6.17 4.74 13.61
C GLY A 93 6.78 3.73 12.64
N GLN A 94 7.13 4.20 11.44
CA GLN A 94 7.57 3.34 10.33
C GLN A 94 8.86 2.55 10.62
N LYS A 95 9.75 3.08 11.45
CA LYS A 95 11.05 2.48 11.75
C LYS A 95 11.04 1.50 12.92
N ALA A 96 9.88 1.19 13.50
CA ALA A 96 9.75 0.21 14.58
C ALA A 96 10.25 -1.18 14.14
N PRO A 97 10.93 -1.94 15.03
CA PRO A 97 11.36 -3.30 14.76
C PRO A 97 10.19 -4.21 14.39
N LEU A 98 10.43 -5.20 13.52
CA LEU A 98 9.39 -6.10 13.02
C LEU A 98 8.71 -6.89 14.15
N GLU A 99 9.51 -7.38 15.09
CA GLU A 99 9.02 -8.15 16.24
C GLU A 99 8.01 -7.33 17.08
N VAL A 100 8.31 -6.04 17.30
CA VAL A 100 7.43 -5.14 18.04
C VAL A 100 6.16 -4.83 17.25
N LYS A 101 6.28 -4.63 15.93
CA LYS A 101 5.12 -4.41 15.06
C LYS A 101 4.17 -5.59 15.06
N HIS A 102 4.67 -6.81 15.00
CA HIS A 102 3.84 -8.02 14.95
C HIS A 102 3.06 -8.28 16.25
N THR A 103 3.54 -7.80 17.39
CA THR A 103 2.91 -8.01 18.68
C THR A 103 1.92 -6.91 19.08
N TRP A 104 1.92 -5.77 18.36
CA TRP A 104 1.13 -4.60 18.75
C TRP A 104 -0.38 -4.81 18.59
N ASP A 105 -0.83 -5.38 17.48
CA ASP A 105 -2.27 -5.59 17.17
C ASP A 105 -2.43 -6.84 16.29
N PRO A 106 -2.14 -8.03 16.83
CA PRO A 106 -2.16 -9.27 16.05
C PRO A 106 -3.56 -9.62 15.55
N ASP A 107 -4.60 -9.21 16.27
CA ASP A 107 -6.01 -9.53 15.99
C ASP A 107 -6.71 -8.45 15.16
N PHE A 108 -6.01 -7.35 14.84
CA PHE A 108 -6.52 -6.18 14.10
C PHE A 108 -7.61 -5.39 14.82
N GLU A 109 -7.91 -5.69 16.07
CA GLU A 109 -9.01 -5.07 16.82
C GLU A 109 -8.76 -3.58 17.09
N ILE A 110 -7.52 -3.20 17.37
CA ILE A 110 -7.17 -1.78 17.61
C ILE A 110 -7.32 -1.00 16.28
N ARG A 111 -6.81 -1.52 15.17
CA ARG A 111 -6.92 -0.86 13.87
C ARG A 111 -8.36 -0.79 13.37
N LYS A 112 -9.18 -1.81 13.61
CA LYS A 112 -10.62 -1.75 13.35
C LYS A 112 -11.28 -0.63 14.15
N LYS A 113 -10.99 -0.56 15.46
CA LYS A 113 -11.52 0.50 16.34
C LYS A 113 -11.13 1.90 15.88
N ILE A 114 -9.89 2.08 15.41
CA ILE A 114 -9.44 3.36 14.87
C ILE A 114 -10.20 3.68 13.58
N ARG A 115 -10.28 2.72 12.65
CA ARG A 115 -11.02 2.89 11.38
C ARG A 115 -12.47 3.28 11.63
N ASP A 116 -13.15 2.57 12.51
CA ASP A 116 -14.55 2.80 12.83
C ASP A 116 -14.77 4.17 13.54
N TYR A 117 -13.76 4.64 14.28
CA TYR A 117 -13.78 5.97 14.90
C TYR A 117 -13.65 7.12 13.89
N ILE A 118 -12.84 6.94 12.83
CA ILE A 118 -12.53 8.01 11.86
C ILE A 118 -13.41 8.00 10.61
N ILE A 119 -14.18 6.93 10.37
CA ILE A 119 -14.89 6.71 9.09
C ILE A 119 -15.93 7.79 8.81
N ASP A 120 -16.66 8.25 9.82
CA ASP A 120 -17.69 9.27 9.67
C ASP A 120 -17.11 10.67 9.38
N ASP A 121 -15.89 10.96 9.85
CA ASP A 121 -15.19 12.20 9.57
C ASP A 121 -14.50 12.20 8.19
N LEU A 122 -14.26 11.00 7.62
CA LEU A 122 -13.51 10.77 6.38
C LEU A 122 -14.33 10.03 5.30
N VAL A 123 -15.62 10.32 5.18
CA VAL A 123 -16.58 9.63 4.28
C VAL A 123 -16.20 9.63 2.79
N TRP A 124 -15.35 10.58 2.35
CA TRP A 124 -14.91 10.71 0.96
C TRP A 124 -13.52 10.10 0.70
N TYR A 125 -13.06 9.28 1.65
CA TYR A 125 -11.74 8.67 1.57
C TYR A 125 -11.84 7.17 1.79
N ASN A 126 -10.93 6.45 1.17
CA ASN A 126 -10.74 5.04 1.42
C ASN A 126 -9.84 4.86 2.63
N ILE A 127 -10.30 4.13 3.64
CA ILE A 127 -9.58 3.87 4.88
C ILE A 127 -9.25 2.38 4.94
N LEU A 128 -8.00 2.06 4.69
CA LEU A 128 -7.52 0.69 4.57
C LEU A 128 -6.67 0.31 5.77
N ILE A 129 -6.95 -0.85 6.34
CA ILE A 129 -6.07 -1.47 7.32
C ILE A 129 -4.85 -2.00 6.58
N GLY A 130 -3.69 -1.43 6.90
CA GLY A 130 -2.42 -1.82 6.33
C GLY A 130 -1.71 -2.91 7.15
N TRP A 131 -0.47 -3.20 6.76
CA TRP A 131 0.32 -4.25 7.40
C TRP A 131 0.71 -3.90 8.85
N ALA A 132 0.65 -4.87 9.73
CA ALA A 132 1.06 -4.88 11.14
C ALA A 132 0.50 -3.74 12.02
N THR A 133 0.79 -2.49 11.76
CA THR A 133 0.49 -1.36 12.67
C THR A 133 -0.13 -0.16 11.96
N SER A 134 -0.44 -0.25 10.67
CA SER A 134 -0.81 0.93 9.89
C SER A 134 -2.28 0.98 9.48
N ILE A 135 -2.75 2.21 9.30
CA ILE A 135 -3.97 2.57 8.59
C ILE A 135 -3.57 3.56 7.51
N ASP A 136 -4.01 3.29 6.29
CA ASP A 136 -3.74 4.10 5.13
C ASP A 136 -5.02 4.80 4.67
N VAL A 137 -4.95 6.11 4.50
CA VAL A 137 -6.05 6.93 3.95
C VAL A 137 -5.66 7.37 2.56
N THR A 138 -6.49 7.02 1.57
CA THR A 138 -6.35 7.39 0.16
C THR A 138 -7.64 8.00 -0.35
N ARG A 139 -7.70 8.43 -1.62
CA ARG A 139 -8.97 8.82 -2.26
C ARG A 139 -9.91 7.61 -2.34
N GLU A 140 -11.21 7.82 -2.19
CA GLU A 140 -12.25 6.79 -2.10
C GLU A 140 -12.16 5.72 -3.21
N TRP A 141 -11.90 6.12 -4.44
CA TRP A 141 -11.84 5.22 -5.61
C TRP A 141 -10.47 4.61 -5.89
N VAL A 142 -9.46 4.91 -5.03
CA VAL A 142 -8.09 4.40 -5.21
C VAL A 142 -7.81 3.26 -4.27
N ASP A 143 -7.79 2.07 -4.84
CA ASP A 143 -7.42 0.82 -4.20
C ASP A 143 -6.54 -0.04 -5.13
N LYS A 144 -6.21 -1.24 -4.72
CA LYS A 144 -5.43 -2.15 -5.56
C LYS A 144 -6.21 -2.68 -6.77
N ALA A 145 -7.54 -2.71 -6.74
CA ALA A 145 -8.34 -3.06 -7.91
C ALA A 145 -8.29 -1.97 -8.98
N TYR A 146 -8.33 -0.70 -8.56
CA TYR A 146 -8.09 0.43 -9.46
C TYR A 146 -6.77 0.26 -10.22
N TRP A 147 -5.69 -0.09 -9.49
CA TRP A 147 -4.39 -0.30 -10.12
C TRP A 147 -4.39 -1.46 -11.12
N VAL A 148 -4.98 -2.60 -10.79
CA VAL A 148 -5.04 -3.75 -11.69
C VAL A 148 -5.78 -3.41 -12.98
N ARG A 149 -6.92 -2.68 -12.89
CA ARG A 149 -7.61 -2.16 -14.08
C ARG A 149 -6.74 -1.21 -14.87
N LYS A 150 -6.04 -0.30 -14.18
CA LYS A 150 -5.14 0.67 -14.82
C LYS A 150 -3.96 -0.01 -15.51
N LEU A 151 -3.42 -1.07 -14.92
CA LEU A 151 -2.38 -1.88 -15.54
C LEU A 151 -2.89 -2.57 -16.82
N SER A 152 -4.09 -3.15 -16.77
CA SER A 152 -4.76 -3.74 -17.93
C SER A 152 -4.94 -2.71 -19.08
N GLU A 153 -5.41 -1.50 -18.76
CA GLU A 153 -5.55 -0.40 -19.73
C GLU A 153 -4.22 0.01 -20.34
N LEU A 154 -3.17 0.14 -19.53
CA LEU A 154 -1.84 0.60 -19.99
C LEU A 154 -1.12 -0.43 -20.84
N THR A 155 -1.30 -1.70 -20.55
CA THR A 155 -0.57 -2.80 -21.21
C THR A 155 -1.37 -3.45 -22.33
N GLY A 156 -2.70 -3.30 -22.34
CA GLY A 156 -3.61 -4.05 -23.21
C GLY A 156 -3.79 -5.52 -22.79
N ILE A 157 -3.21 -5.93 -21.64
CA ILE A 157 -3.36 -7.28 -21.08
C ILE A 157 -4.72 -7.37 -20.41
N SER A 158 -5.51 -8.40 -20.75
CA SER A 158 -6.82 -8.60 -20.14
C SER A 158 -6.73 -9.02 -18.67
N LEU A 159 -7.77 -8.73 -17.86
CA LEU A 159 -7.76 -9.01 -16.42
C LEU A 159 -7.56 -10.49 -16.08
N ASP A 160 -8.05 -11.39 -16.92
CA ASP A 160 -7.89 -12.85 -16.78
C ASP A 160 -6.47 -13.34 -17.07
N GLU A 161 -5.65 -12.54 -17.73
CA GLU A 161 -4.22 -12.80 -17.96
C GLU A 161 -3.31 -12.21 -16.88
N ILE A 162 -3.87 -11.37 -15.98
CA ILE A 162 -3.14 -10.79 -14.85
C ILE A 162 -3.22 -11.73 -13.64
N ILE A 163 -2.09 -11.93 -12.98
CA ILE A 163 -2.02 -12.67 -11.73
C ILE A 163 -1.71 -11.72 -10.59
N PHE A 164 -2.63 -11.61 -9.64
CA PHE A 164 -2.44 -10.86 -8.40
C PHE A 164 -1.92 -11.77 -7.29
N VAL A 165 -0.73 -11.49 -6.78
CA VAL A 165 -0.10 -12.27 -5.71
C VAL A 165 -0.19 -11.50 -4.39
N TRP A 166 -0.68 -12.15 -3.33
CA TRP A 166 -0.96 -11.53 -2.03
C TRP A 166 -0.64 -12.46 -0.87
N ASP A 167 -0.37 -11.90 0.32
CA ASP A 167 -0.05 -12.63 1.55
C ASP A 167 -1.18 -12.62 2.58
N ALA A 168 -1.92 -11.52 2.69
CA ALA A 168 -3.03 -11.39 3.64
C ALA A 168 -4.23 -10.68 3.01
N VAL A 169 -5.41 -11.33 3.01
CA VAL A 169 -6.66 -10.79 2.47
C VAL A 169 -7.81 -11.05 3.42
N PHE A 170 -8.45 -9.94 3.83
CA PHE A 170 -9.69 -9.94 4.59
C PHE A 170 -10.55 -8.76 4.13
N PRO A 171 -11.88 -8.80 4.24
CA PRO A 171 -12.73 -7.66 3.95
C PRO A 171 -12.27 -6.39 4.70
N GLY A 172 -12.09 -5.29 3.98
CA GLY A 172 -11.57 -4.02 4.52
C GLY A 172 -10.04 -3.90 4.51
N TRP A 173 -9.31 -4.89 3.97
CA TRP A 173 -7.87 -4.81 3.75
C TRP A 173 -7.53 -4.28 2.35
N ASN A 174 -6.33 -3.71 2.25
CA ASN A 174 -5.84 -3.11 1.00
C ASN A 174 -5.64 -4.12 -0.14
N ASP A 175 -5.49 -5.43 0.16
CA ASP A 175 -5.32 -6.50 -0.84
C ASP A 175 -6.65 -7.19 -1.22
N PHE A 176 -7.76 -6.82 -0.59
CA PHE A 176 -9.07 -7.44 -0.85
C PHE A 176 -9.71 -7.02 -2.19
N PRO A 177 -9.70 -5.72 -2.59
CA PRO A 177 -10.40 -5.26 -3.79
C PRO A 177 -10.05 -5.98 -5.10
N PRO A 178 -8.79 -6.39 -5.39
CA PRO A 178 -8.49 -7.14 -6.61
C PRO A 178 -9.25 -8.47 -6.75
N LEU A 179 -9.65 -9.09 -5.65
CA LEU A 179 -10.43 -10.34 -5.70
C LEU A 179 -11.86 -10.12 -6.22
N GLU A 180 -12.40 -8.91 -6.07
CA GLU A 180 -13.75 -8.55 -6.49
C GLU A 180 -13.85 -8.27 -8.00
N ILE A 181 -12.74 -8.08 -8.68
CA ILE A 181 -12.68 -7.78 -10.11
C ILE A 181 -12.29 -8.97 -10.98
N TRP A 182 -12.38 -10.19 -10.45
CA TRP A 182 -12.18 -11.44 -11.16
C TRP A 182 -10.77 -11.65 -11.76
N VAL A 183 -9.76 -10.95 -11.23
CA VAL A 183 -8.37 -11.20 -11.58
C VAL A 183 -7.91 -12.54 -11.00
N THR A 184 -7.10 -13.28 -11.76
CA THR A 184 -6.49 -14.52 -11.25
C THR A 184 -5.64 -14.19 -10.02
N SER A 185 -5.97 -14.77 -8.87
CA SER A 185 -5.26 -14.45 -7.63
C SER A 185 -4.51 -15.65 -7.05
N LYS A 186 -3.36 -15.39 -6.45
CA LYS A 186 -2.51 -16.38 -5.82
C LYS A 186 -2.11 -15.96 -4.41
N ARG A 187 -2.57 -16.69 -3.40
CA ARG A 187 -2.09 -16.53 -2.04
C ARG A 187 -0.71 -17.15 -1.87
N VAL A 188 0.16 -16.44 -1.15
CA VAL A 188 1.46 -16.90 -0.67
C VAL A 188 1.52 -16.71 0.85
N PHE A 189 2.29 -17.52 1.55
CA PHE A 189 2.36 -17.51 3.02
C PHE A 189 3.73 -17.03 3.55
N SER A 190 4.71 -16.91 2.64
CA SER A 190 6.06 -16.53 2.99
C SER A 190 6.82 -16.04 1.76
N VAL A 191 7.97 -15.44 2.01
CA VAL A 191 8.93 -15.07 0.96
C VAL A 191 9.35 -16.28 0.13
N GLU A 192 9.54 -17.44 0.77
CA GLU A 192 9.92 -18.67 0.07
C GLU A 192 8.81 -19.20 -0.82
N ASP A 193 7.53 -19.07 -0.42
CA ASP A 193 6.40 -19.44 -1.28
C ASP A 193 6.33 -18.53 -2.51
N THR A 194 6.56 -17.22 -2.32
CA THR A 194 6.63 -16.25 -3.43
C THR A 194 7.73 -16.65 -4.41
N LYS A 195 8.94 -16.95 -3.93
CA LYS A 195 10.05 -17.39 -4.77
C LYS A 195 9.76 -18.69 -5.54
N LYS A 196 9.14 -19.68 -4.87
CA LYS A 196 8.72 -20.93 -5.51
C LYS A 196 7.71 -20.67 -6.63
N TYR A 197 6.72 -19.81 -6.35
CA TYR A 197 5.71 -19.49 -7.33
C TYR A 197 6.28 -18.76 -8.55
N ILE A 198 7.17 -17.78 -8.35
CA ILE A 198 7.89 -17.10 -9.44
C ILE A 198 8.68 -18.12 -10.29
N LYS A 199 9.46 -19.01 -9.65
CA LYS A 199 10.22 -20.05 -10.36
C LYS A 199 9.32 -20.95 -11.21
N MET A 200 8.16 -21.31 -10.71
CA MET A 200 7.18 -22.09 -11.46
C MET A 200 6.66 -21.35 -12.71
N LEU A 201 6.43 -20.03 -12.60
CA LEU A 201 5.94 -19.21 -13.72
C LEU A 201 6.97 -19.10 -14.85
N ILE A 202 8.25 -18.90 -14.51
CA ILE A 202 9.34 -18.73 -15.49
C ILE A 202 9.86 -20.05 -16.07
N SER A 203 9.45 -21.19 -15.52
CA SER A 203 9.83 -22.52 -16.03
C SER A 203 8.83 -23.11 -17.02
N LYS A 204 7.76 -22.40 -17.34
CA LYS A 204 6.76 -22.74 -18.35
C LYS A 204 7.13 -22.07 -19.68
#